data_52246126293c14930d78d0e3380f5c8b
#
_entry.id   52246126293c14930d78d0e3380f5c8b
#
_cell.length_a   1.000
_cell.length_b   1.000
_cell.length_c   1.000
_cell.angle_alpha   90.00
_cell.angle_beta   90.00
_cell.angle_gamma   90.00
#
_symmetry.space_group_name_H-M   'P 1'
#
loop_
_entity.id
_entity.type
_entity.pdbx_description
1 polymer ?
#
loop_
_entity_poly.entity_id
_entity_poly.type
_entity_poly.pdbx_seq_one_letter_code
_entity_poly.pdbx_strand_id
1 'polypeptide(L)'
;MNKRTFLRRITSTAASAVALGCIGLSAAVASDFPSKSINIIVPNPPGGVVDTAARLVSDPLARAFGQPVVVDNRGGASGNIAYQMVARAPKDGYTLLASYSAYHVGNPTLFPKAGWAQTDLMPVAMIVKAANVIAVHPSVPAQNLAQFIDYLKKNPGKVNYASQGSGSLSHVGTALFAQMTQTDLTHVPYKGSGPAMQDVLSGQ
;
A
#
# COMPACT_ATOMS: atom_id res chain seq x y z
N MET A 1 57.35 52.17 -18.16
CA MET A 1 56.54 50.95 -18.03
C MET A 1 56.33 50.37 -19.44
N ASN A 2 56.96 49.23 -19.73
CA ASN A 2 57.20 48.78 -21.09
C ASN A 2 55.90 48.06 -21.65
N LYS A 3 55.40 48.50 -22.81
CA LYS A 3 54.15 48.01 -23.44
C LYS A 3 54.08 46.47 -23.58
N ARG A 4 55.25 45.81 -23.67
CA ARG A 4 55.36 44.32 -23.80
C ARG A 4 55.01 43.59 -22.48
N THR A 5 55.22 44.23 -21.32
CA THR A 5 54.93 43.62 -20.01
C THR A 5 53.43 43.73 -19.66
N PHE A 6 52.76 44.75 -20.21
CA PHE A 6 51.32 44.95 -20.01
C PHE A 6 50.46 43.92 -20.81
N LEU A 7 50.84 43.69 -22.05
CA LEU A 7 50.15 42.69 -22.92
C LEU A 7 50.30 41.23 -22.42
N ARG A 8 51.45 40.92 -21.81
CA ARG A 8 51.70 39.59 -21.26
C ARG A 8 50.87 39.26 -20.00
N ARG A 9 50.51 40.28 -19.24
CA ARG A 9 49.65 40.12 -18.03
C ARG A 9 48.14 39.98 -18.39
N ILE A 10 47.68 40.57 -19.47
CA ILE A 10 46.28 40.48 -19.91
C ILE A 10 45.99 39.09 -20.51
N THR A 11 46.95 38.51 -21.24
CA THR A 11 46.77 37.16 -21.84
C THR A 11 46.80 36.03 -20.80
N SER A 12 47.55 36.20 -19.69
CA SER A 12 47.60 35.16 -18.63
C SER A 12 46.33 35.16 -17.75
N THR A 13 45.69 36.30 -17.54
CA THR A 13 44.43 36.36 -16.78
C THR A 13 43.21 35.87 -17.58
N ALA A 14 43.20 36.06 -18.89
CA ALA A 14 42.12 35.56 -19.75
C ALA A 14 42.16 34.01 -19.90
N ALA A 15 43.35 33.41 -19.95
CA ALA A 15 43.51 31.96 -20.04
C ALA A 15 43.09 31.21 -18.75
N SER A 16 43.30 31.84 -17.58
CA SER A 16 42.87 31.27 -16.28
C SER A 16 41.36 31.35 -16.04
N ALA A 17 40.65 32.34 -16.60
CA ALA A 17 39.21 32.48 -16.47
C ALA A 17 38.44 31.47 -17.34
N VAL A 18 38.98 31.06 -18.49
CA VAL A 18 38.37 30.04 -19.36
C VAL A 18 38.54 28.63 -18.79
N ALA A 19 39.65 28.36 -18.06
CA ALA A 19 39.89 27.05 -17.45
C ALA A 19 39.01 26.78 -16.23
N LEU A 20 38.52 27.82 -15.51
CA LEU A 20 37.59 27.66 -14.38
C LEU A 20 36.12 27.49 -14.81
N GLY A 21 35.77 27.87 -16.05
CA GLY A 21 34.42 27.77 -16.57
C GLY A 21 33.99 26.33 -17.04
N CYS A 22 34.95 25.41 -17.19
CA CYS A 22 34.70 24.05 -17.71
C CYS A 22 34.48 22.98 -16.63
N ILE A 23 34.59 23.31 -15.34
CA ILE A 23 34.48 22.34 -14.24
C ILE A 23 33.03 22.21 -13.71
N GLY A 24 32.06 22.95 -14.25
CA GLY A 24 30.71 23.09 -13.70
C GLY A 24 29.59 22.31 -14.38
N LEU A 25 29.83 21.61 -15.50
CA LEU A 25 28.81 20.74 -16.10
C LEU A 25 29.10 19.27 -15.74
N SER A 26 28.92 18.96 -14.45
CA SER A 26 28.54 17.59 -14.11
C SER A 26 27.17 17.39 -14.74
N ALA A 27 27.12 16.80 -15.95
CA ALA A 27 25.88 16.25 -16.48
C ALA A 27 25.32 15.37 -15.37
N ALA A 28 24.22 15.78 -14.76
CA ALA A 28 23.40 14.89 -13.98
C ALA A 28 22.99 13.79 -14.95
N VAL A 29 23.74 12.69 -14.96
CA VAL A 29 23.35 11.47 -15.63
C VAL A 29 22.04 11.10 -14.96
N ALA A 30 20.93 11.38 -15.63
CA ALA A 30 19.64 10.87 -15.22
C ALA A 30 19.85 9.36 -15.10
N SER A 31 19.92 8.87 -13.86
CA SER A 31 20.06 7.43 -13.63
C SER A 31 18.84 6.79 -14.30
N ASP A 32 19.09 5.89 -15.27
CA ASP A 32 18.01 5.14 -15.90
C ASP A 32 17.18 4.44 -14.81
N PHE A 33 16.06 5.02 -14.48
CA PHE A 33 15.12 4.39 -13.51
C PHE A 33 14.23 3.41 -14.29
N PRO A 34 14.09 2.16 -13.78
CA PRO A 34 14.79 1.55 -12.65
C PRO A 34 16.11 0.90 -13.07
N SER A 35 17.17 1.08 -12.26
CA SER A 35 18.49 0.44 -12.44
C SER A 35 18.70 -0.78 -11.51
N LYS A 36 17.74 -1.06 -10.63
CA LYS A 36 17.77 -2.19 -9.67
C LYS A 36 16.34 -2.70 -9.42
N SER A 37 16.22 -3.81 -8.70
CA SER A 37 14.94 -4.42 -8.34
C SER A 37 14.02 -3.45 -7.60
N ILE A 38 12.72 -3.47 -7.93
CA ILE A 38 11.64 -2.77 -7.25
C ILE A 38 10.96 -3.73 -6.28
N ASN A 39 10.69 -3.29 -5.04
CA ASN A 39 9.98 -4.07 -4.05
C ASN A 39 8.56 -3.52 -3.84
N ILE A 40 7.56 -4.38 -3.96
CA ILE A 40 6.17 -4.09 -3.63
C ILE A 40 5.85 -4.74 -2.27
N ILE A 41 5.75 -3.92 -1.24
CA ILE A 41 5.41 -4.36 0.11
C ILE A 41 3.90 -4.52 0.23
N VAL A 42 3.46 -5.67 0.76
CA VAL A 42 2.04 -6.03 0.94
C VAL A 42 1.75 -6.19 2.43
N PRO A 43 0.76 -5.49 3.01
CA PRO A 43 0.49 -5.48 4.46
C PRO A 43 -0.27 -6.71 4.96
N ASN A 44 -0.44 -7.73 4.13
CA ASN A 44 -1.22 -8.94 4.44
C ASN A 44 -0.42 -10.20 4.12
N PRO A 45 -0.77 -11.35 4.71
CA PRO A 45 -0.24 -12.65 4.30
C PRO A 45 -0.49 -12.94 2.81
N PRO A 46 0.30 -13.83 2.19
CA PRO A 46 0.08 -14.28 0.82
C PRO A 46 -1.33 -14.84 0.60
N GLY A 47 -1.83 -14.75 -0.65
CA GLY A 47 -3.13 -15.28 -1.07
C GLY A 47 -4.31 -14.34 -0.81
N GLY A 48 -4.10 -13.18 -0.19
CA GLY A 48 -5.13 -12.14 -0.05
C GLY A 48 -5.31 -11.30 -1.33
N VAL A 49 -6.38 -10.51 -1.38
CA VAL A 49 -6.71 -9.66 -2.56
C VAL A 49 -5.56 -8.71 -2.93
N VAL A 50 -4.92 -8.10 -1.96
CA VAL A 50 -3.79 -7.18 -2.22
C VAL A 50 -2.56 -7.91 -2.73
N ASP A 51 -2.25 -9.08 -2.15
CA ASP A 51 -1.15 -9.92 -2.62
C ASP A 51 -1.37 -10.37 -4.06
N THR A 52 -2.57 -10.87 -4.36
CA THR A 52 -2.95 -11.26 -5.72
C THR A 52 -2.86 -10.09 -6.69
N ALA A 53 -3.37 -8.92 -6.32
CA ALA A 53 -3.30 -7.73 -7.16
C ALA A 53 -1.85 -7.26 -7.40
N ALA A 54 -1.00 -7.29 -6.36
CA ALA A 54 0.42 -6.96 -6.48
C ALA A 54 1.15 -7.92 -7.43
N ARG A 55 0.88 -9.23 -7.33
CA ARG A 55 1.48 -10.24 -8.22
C ARG A 55 0.99 -10.15 -9.65
N LEU A 56 -0.28 -9.79 -9.88
CA LEU A 56 -0.82 -9.56 -11.22
C LEU A 56 -0.08 -8.45 -11.98
N VAL A 57 0.44 -7.44 -11.29
CA VAL A 57 1.16 -6.34 -11.91
C VAL A 57 2.68 -6.49 -11.86
N SER A 58 3.24 -7.32 -10.97
CA SER A 58 4.68 -7.46 -10.80
C SER A 58 5.38 -7.98 -12.06
N ASP A 59 4.86 -9.04 -12.69
CA ASP A 59 5.46 -9.61 -13.89
C ASP A 59 5.37 -8.69 -15.12
N PRO A 60 4.20 -8.07 -15.44
CA PRO A 60 4.15 -7.05 -16.49
C PRO A 60 5.11 -5.87 -16.27
N LEU A 61 5.20 -5.37 -15.03
CA LEU A 61 6.11 -4.28 -14.69
C LEU A 61 7.58 -4.72 -14.83
N ALA A 62 7.93 -5.92 -14.38
CA ALA A 62 9.30 -6.44 -14.52
C ALA A 62 9.71 -6.53 -16.00
N ARG A 63 8.79 -6.99 -16.88
CA ARG A 63 9.04 -7.02 -18.33
C ARG A 63 9.19 -5.62 -18.92
N ALA A 64 8.35 -4.69 -18.51
CA ALA A 64 8.37 -3.32 -19.02
C ALA A 64 9.62 -2.55 -18.61
N PHE A 65 10.09 -2.78 -17.40
CA PHE A 65 11.22 -2.07 -16.82
C PHE A 65 12.58 -2.78 -17.04
N GLY A 66 12.58 -4.03 -17.47
CA GLY A 66 13.82 -4.82 -17.58
C GLY A 66 14.49 -5.09 -16.22
N GLN A 67 13.78 -4.91 -15.11
CA GLN A 67 14.26 -5.10 -13.74
C GLN A 67 13.29 -5.96 -12.95
N PRO A 68 13.77 -6.79 -12.00
CA PRO A 68 12.88 -7.58 -11.14
C PRO A 68 11.91 -6.70 -10.33
N VAL A 69 10.64 -7.13 -10.24
CA VAL A 69 9.64 -6.54 -9.34
C VAL A 69 9.20 -7.62 -8.36
N VAL A 70 9.61 -7.45 -7.10
CA VAL A 70 9.45 -8.46 -6.04
C VAL A 70 8.29 -8.09 -5.13
N VAL A 71 7.38 -9.02 -4.89
CA VAL A 71 6.28 -8.86 -3.92
C VAL A 71 6.72 -9.42 -2.58
N ASP A 72 6.73 -8.58 -1.53
CA ASP A 72 7.14 -8.91 -0.17
C ASP A 72 5.98 -8.71 0.81
N ASN A 73 5.50 -9.78 1.42
CA ASN A 73 4.40 -9.78 2.34
C ASN A 73 4.87 -9.45 3.77
N ARG A 74 4.47 -8.29 4.30
CA ARG A 74 4.81 -7.78 5.64
C ARG A 74 3.54 -7.55 6.46
N GLY A 75 2.86 -8.64 6.81
CA GLY A 75 1.65 -8.58 7.64
C GLY A 75 1.95 -8.22 9.09
N GLY A 76 0.90 -7.87 9.83
CA GLY A 76 0.93 -7.61 11.27
C GLY A 76 0.48 -6.20 11.64
N ALA A 77 0.01 -6.05 12.89
CA ALA A 77 -0.53 -4.80 13.45
C ALA A 77 -1.54 -4.11 12.53
N SER A 78 -2.48 -4.87 11.94
CA SER A 78 -3.46 -4.35 10.96
C SER A 78 -2.81 -3.65 9.76
N GLY A 79 -1.69 -4.20 9.27
CA GLY A 79 -0.94 -3.65 8.14
C GLY A 79 0.06 -2.55 8.51
N ASN A 80 0.01 -2.00 9.73
CA ASN A 80 0.85 -0.86 10.12
C ASN A 80 2.35 -1.13 10.01
N ILE A 81 2.81 -2.39 10.13
CA ILE A 81 4.22 -2.76 9.94
C ILE A 81 4.68 -2.42 8.52
N ALA A 82 3.92 -2.82 7.50
CA ALA A 82 4.22 -2.54 6.09
C ALA A 82 4.20 -1.03 5.80
N TYR A 83 3.18 -0.33 6.32
CA TYR A 83 3.06 1.11 6.16
C TYR A 83 4.25 1.87 6.75
N GLN A 84 4.67 1.55 7.98
CA GLN A 84 5.85 2.15 8.60
C GLN A 84 7.13 1.87 7.81
N MET A 85 7.29 0.64 7.31
CA MET A 85 8.44 0.25 6.51
C MET A 85 8.56 1.11 5.25
N VAL A 86 7.47 1.28 4.51
CA VAL A 86 7.48 2.07 3.26
C VAL A 86 7.57 3.57 3.55
N ALA A 87 6.89 4.07 4.58
CA ALA A 87 6.98 5.48 4.98
C ALA A 87 8.41 5.92 5.34
N ARG A 88 9.22 4.99 5.88
CA ARG A 88 10.63 5.23 6.25
C ARG A 88 11.63 4.86 5.14
N ALA A 89 11.20 4.23 4.07
CA ALA A 89 12.07 3.87 2.96
C ALA A 89 12.54 5.12 2.18
N PRO A 90 13.68 5.03 1.46
CA PRO A 90 14.08 6.08 0.54
C PRO A 90 12.96 6.40 -0.46
N LYS A 91 12.76 7.68 -0.76
CA LYS A 91 11.72 8.16 -1.68
C LYS A 91 12.22 8.14 -3.14
N ASP A 92 12.82 7.01 -3.52
CA ASP A 92 13.50 6.80 -4.80
C ASP A 92 12.70 5.94 -5.80
N GLY A 93 11.46 5.54 -5.43
CA GLY A 93 10.58 4.73 -6.28
C GLY A 93 10.85 3.23 -6.24
N TYR A 94 11.85 2.74 -5.51
CA TYR A 94 12.18 1.31 -5.44
C TYR A 94 11.45 0.53 -4.34
N THR A 95 10.80 1.24 -3.42
CA THR A 95 9.97 0.60 -2.38
C THR A 95 8.56 1.15 -2.47
N LEU A 96 7.63 0.32 -2.89
CA LEU A 96 6.23 0.65 -3.10
C LEU A 96 5.38 -0.08 -2.06
N LEU A 97 4.22 0.48 -1.73
CA LEU A 97 3.20 -0.17 -0.93
C LEU A 97 1.99 -0.50 -1.81
N ALA A 98 1.61 -1.78 -1.88
CA ALA A 98 0.30 -2.17 -2.37
C ALA A 98 -0.62 -2.41 -1.18
N SER A 99 -1.73 -1.68 -1.08
CA SER A 99 -2.61 -1.76 0.09
C SER A 99 -4.06 -1.43 -0.23
N TYR A 100 -4.91 -1.53 0.78
CA TYR A 100 -6.32 -1.13 0.73
C TYR A 100 -6.49 0.35 1.07
N SER A 101 -7.48 0.98 0.44
CA SER A 101 -7.92 2.33 0.84
C SER A 101 -8.34 2.40 2.32
N ALA A 102 -9.01 1.36 2.84
CA ALA A 102 -9.45 1.32 4.24
C ALA A 102 -8.29 1.41 5.24
N TYR A 103 -7.18 0.71 5.00
CA TYR A 103 -6.00 0.82 5.86
C TYR A 103 -5.36 2.20 5.75
N HIS A 104 -5.26 2.75 4.55
CA HIS A 104 -4.65 4.06 4.34
C HIS A 104 -5.44 5.19 5.02
N VAL A 105 -6.77 5.15 4.92
CA VAL A 105 -7.65 6.18 5.48
C VAL A 105 -7.97 5.91 6.95
N GLY A 106 -8.24 4.66 7.32
CA GLY A 106 -8.76 4.30 8.64
C GLY A 106 -7.69 4.13 9.72
N ASN A 107 -6.53 3.56 9.38
CA ASN A 107 -5.53 3.21 10.39
C ASN A 107 -4.98 4.40 11.19
N PRO A 108 -4.71 5.58 10.62
CA PRO A 108 -4.27 6.73 11.42
C PRO A 108 -5.28 7.16 12.50
N THR A 109 -6.57 6.94 12.25
CA THR A 109 -7.63 7.22 13.23
C THR A 109 -7.81 6.07 14.22
N LEU A 110 -7.82 4.82 13.74
CA LEU A 110 -8.02 3.63 14.57
C LEU A 110 -6.80 3.30 15.45
N PHE A 111 -5.62 3.67 14.99
CA PHE A 111 -4.35 3.41 15.65
C PHE A 111 -3.52 4.69 15.76
N PRO A 112 -3.82 5.60 16.72
CA PRO A 112 -3.14 6.89 16.82
C PRO A 112 -1.60 6.80 16.98
N LYS A 113 -1.10 5.63 17.38
CA LYS A 113 0.35 5.34 17.48
C LYS A 113 0.85 4.46 16.34
N ALA A 114 0.21 4.51 15.17
CA ALA A 114 0.59 3.70 14.01
C ALA A 114 2.02 3.99 13.51
N GLY A 115 2.62 5.13 13.88
CA GLY A 115 4.00 5.48 13.54
C GLY A 115 4.21 5.87 12.08
N TRP A 116 3.13 6.24 11.38
CA TRP A 116 3.09 6.79 10.03
C TRP A 116 1.85 7.68 9.87
N ALA A 117 1.85 8.57 8.91
CA ALA A 117 0.73 9.45 8.55
C ALA A 117 0.38 9.27 7.06
N GLN A 118 -0.84 9.64 6.67
CA GLN A 118 -1.28 9.57 5.27
C GLN A 118 -0.37 10.37 4.33
N THR A 119 0.16 11.49 4.81
CA THR A 119 1.07 12.37 4.07
C THR A 119 2.45 11.79 3.83
N ASP A 120 2.84 10.71 4.53
CA ASP A 120 4.14 10.06 4.33
C ASP A 120 4.18 9.22 3.04
N LEU A 121 3.01 8.91 2.48
CA LEU A 121 2.84 8.04 1.32
C LEU A 121 2.05 8.77 0.23
N MET A 122 2.62 8.83 -0.97
CA MET A 122 1.97 9.41 -2.15
C MET A 122 1.31 8.31 -2.98
N PRO A 123 0.02 8.44 -3.37
CA PRO A 123 -0.64 7.48 -4.25
C PRO A 123 -0.02 7.54 -5.66
N VAL A 124 0.29 6.36 -6.22
CA VAL A 124 0.87 6.21 -7.56
C VAL A 124 -0.18 5.78 -8.57
N ALA A 125 -0.87 4.67 -8.32
CA ALA A 125 -1.88 4.13 -9.21
C ALA A 125 -2.88 3.26 -8.47
N MET A 126 -4.09 3.14 -9.02
CA MET A 126 -5.08 2.16 -8.60
C MET A 126 -4.88 0.87 -9.40
N ILE A 127 -4.51 -0.23 -8.71
CA ILE A 127 -4.28 -1.52 -9.36
C ILE A 127 -5.60 -2.21 -9.67
N VAL A 128 -6.53 -2.24 -8.71
CA VAL A 128 -7.82 -2.93 -8.84
C VAL A 128 -8.89 -2.21 -8.02
N LYS A 129 -10.13 -2.30 -8.50
CA LYS A 129 -11.33 -1.89 -7.77
C LYS A 129 -12.25 -3.12 -7.66
N ALA A 130 -12.62 -3.48 -6.44
CA ALA A 130 -13.51 -4.60 -6.17
C ALA A 130 -14.62 -4.18 -5.19
N ALA A 131 -15.81 -4.74 -5.37
CA ALA A 131 -16.89 -4.57 -4.42
C ALA A 131 -16.73 -5.55 -3.25
N ASN A 132 -17.19 -5.17 -2.05
CA ASN A 132 -17.41 -6.11 -0.97
C ASN A 132 -18.69 -6.88 -1.22
N VAL A 133 -18.67 -8.16 -0.86
CA VAL A 133 -19.85 -9.03 -0.86
C VAL A 133 -20.06 -9.61 0.54
N ILE A 134 -21.31 -9.82 0.91
CA ILE A 134 -21.68 -10.58 2.10
C ILE A 134 -21.88 -12.03 1.65
N ALA A 135 -21.09 -12.93 2.21
CA ALA A 135 -21.24 -14.36 2.02
C ALA A 135 -21.60 -15.01 3.36
N VAL A 136 -22.54 -15.92 3.36
CA VAL A 136 -22.96 -16.64 4.56
C VAL A 136 -22.86 -18.14 4.32
N HIS A 137 -22.59 -18.91 5.37
CA HIS A 137 -22.64 -20.36 5.31
C HIS A 137 -24.09 -20.84 5.04
N PRO A 138 -24.31 -21.93 4.28
CA PRO A 138 -25.64 -22.44 3.98
C PRO A 138 -26.52 -22.79 5.19
N SER A 139 -25.94 -22.97 6.38
CA SER A 139 -26.71 -23.17 7.62
C SER A 139 -27.47 -21.90 8.09
N VAL A 140 -27.11 -20.73 7.57
CA VAL A 140 -27.85 -19.48 7.85
C VAL A 140 -29.13 -19.50 7.01
N PRO A 141 -30.35 -19.50 7.62
CA PRO A 141 -31.61 -19.66 6.91
C PRO A 141 -32.06 -18.36 6.23
N ALA A 142 -31.28 -17.85 5.28
CA ALA A 142 -31.55 -16.63 4.55
C ALA A 142 -31.16 -16.79 3.07
N GLN A 143 -32.09 -16.50 2.18
CA GLN A 143 -31.92 -16.60 0.72
C GLN A 143 -31.65 -15.24 0.05
N ASN A 144 -31.80 -14.16 0.79
CA ASN A 144 -31.57 -12.80 0.32
C ASN A 144 -31.25 -11.87 1.50
N LEU A 145 -30.85 -10.64 1.18
CA LEU A 145 -30.43 -9.65 2.17
C LEU A 145 -31.52 -9.32 3.20
N ALA A 146 -32.77 -9.21 2.79
CA ALA A 146 -33.88 -8.89 3.71
C ALA A 146 -34.06 -10.01 4.76
N GLN A 147 -34.09 -11.26 4.33
CA GLN A 147 -34.16 -12.41 5.22
C GLN A 147 -32.95 -12.51 6.15
N PHE A 148 -31.76 -12.16 5.65
CA PHE A 148 -30.55 -12.13 6.47
C PHE A 148 -30.65 -11.06 7.56
N ILE A 149 -31.11 -9.85 7.24
CA ILE A 149 -31.32 -8.78 8.22
C ILE A 149 -32.36 -9.20 9.27
N ASP A 150 -33.47 -9.82 8.85
CA ASP A 150 -34.50 -10.33 9.77
C ASP A 150 -33.94 -11.43 10.69
N TYR A 151 -33.12 -12.32 10.14
CA TYR A 151 -32.42 -13.34 10.93
C TYR A 151 -31.50 -12.74 11.97
N LEU A 152 -30.71 -11.73 11.60
CA LEU A 152 -29.81 -11.01 12.52
C LEU A 152 -30.60 -10.33 13.65
N LYS A 153 -31.71 -9.66 13.32
CA LYS A 153 -32.58 -8.99 14.32
C LYS A 153 -33.18 -9.96 15.33
N LYS A 154 -33.45 -11.20 14.91
CA LYS A 154 -33.95 -12.28 15.78
C LYS A 154 -32.85 -12.95 16.61
N ASN A 155 -31.59 -12.73 16.28
CA ASN A 155 -30.44 -13.37 16.90
C ASN A 155 -29.34 -12.36 17.25
N PRO A 156 -29.63 -11.32 18.06
CA PRO A 156 -28.64 -10.28 18.36
C PRO A 156 -27.42 -10.87 19.07
N GLY A 157 -26.23 -10.50 18.60
CA GLY A 157 -24.94 -10.94 19.13
C GLY A 157 -24.58 -12.42 18.93
N LYS A 158 -25.48 -13.23 18.29
CA LYS A 158 -25.24 -14.68 18.11
C LYS A 158 -24.60 -15.04 16.78
N VAL A 159 -24.58 -14.11 15.83
CA VAL A 159 -23.99 -14.32 14.51
C VAL A 159 -22.61 -13.72 14.48
N ASN A 160 -21.61 -14.57 14.22
CA ASN A 160 -20.23 -14.12 14.04
C ASN A 160 -20.01 -13.61 12.61
N TYR A 161 -19.13 -12.61 12.45
CA TYR A 161 -18.60 -12.28 11.14
C TYR A 161 -17.08 -12.26 11.13
N ALA A 162 -16.50 -12.86 10.10
CA ALA A 162 -15.07 -12.89 9.90
C ALA A 162 -14.60 -11.67 9.14
N SER A 163 -13.46 -11.11 9.53
CA SER A 163 -12.79 -10.05 8.78
C SER A 163 -11.32 -10.37 8.53
N GLN A 164 -10.71 -9.64 7.61
CA GLN A 164 -9.26 -9.75 7.32
C GLN A 164 -8.38 -9.11 8.41
N GLY A 165 -8.99 -8.68 9.50
CA GLY A 165 -8.37 -8.03 10.65
C GLY A 165 -9.04 -6.71 11.00
N SER A 166 -8.78 -6.21 12.20
CA SER A 166 -9.31 -4.92 12.66
C SER A 166 -8.88 -3.78 11.75
N GLY A 167 -9.80 -2.87 11.39
CA GLY A 167 -9.56 -1.78 10.45
C GLY A 167 -9.61 -2.17 8.97
N SER A 168 -9.73 -3.46 8.63
CA SER A 168 -9.92 -3.88 7.24
C SER A 168 -11.26 -3.42 6.68
N LEU A 169 -11.38 -3.42 5.33
CA LEU A 169 -12.62 -3.03 4.67
C LEU A 169 -13.80 -3.95 5.04
N SER A 170 -13.55 -5.26 5.21
CA SER A 170 -14.55 -6.20 5.70
C SER A 170 -14.99 -5.93 7.14
N HIS A 171 -14.08 -5.50 8.02
CA HIS A 171 -14.45 -5.08 9.38
C HIS A 171 -15.31 -3.82 9.37
N VAL A 172 -14.77 -2.72 8.81
CA VAL A 172 -15.46 -1.41 8.82
C VAL A 172 -16.76 -1.44 8.02
N GLY A 173 -16.77 -2.14 6.87
CA GLY A 173 -17.96 -2.29 6.04
C GLY A 173 -19.06 -3.08 6.74
N THR A 174 -18.73 -4.16 7.45
CA THR A 174 -19.74 -4.92 8.23
C THR A 174 -20.20 -4.16 9.45
N ALA A 175 -19.34 -3.42 10.13
CA ALA A 175 -19.76 -2.55 11.24
C ALA A 175 -20.74 -1.46 10.76
N LEU A 176 -20.49 -0.83 9.62
CA LEU A 176 -21.41 0.12 9.00
C LEU A 176 -22.74 -0.55 8.61
N PHE A 177 -22.69 -1.74 8.01
CA PHE A 177 -23.88 -2.52 7.69
C PHE A 177 -24.72 -2.79 8.94
N ALA A 178 -24.09 -3.26 10.03
CA ALA A 178 -24.76 -3.51 11.31
C ALA A 178 -25.42 -2.25 11.86
N GLN A 179 -24.72 -1.14 11.82
CA GLN A 179 -25.26 0.17 12.25
C GLN A 179 -26.47 0.59 11.39
N MET A 180 -26.37 0.52 10.07
CA MET A 180 -27.45 0.91 9.15
C MET A 180 -28.69 0.04 9.26
N THR A 181 -28.53 -1.26 9.55
CA THR A 181 -29.61 -2.22 9.68
C THR A 181 -30.11 -2.40 11.10
N GLN A 182 -29.47 -1.73 12.07
CA GLN A 182 -29.77 -1.89 13.50
C GLN A 182 -29.69 -3.35 13.93
N THR A 183 -28.62 -4.05 13.51
CA THR A 183 -28.33 -5.43 13.86
C THR A 183 -27.08 -5.54 14.69
N ASP A 184 -26.93 -6.62 15.45
CA ASP A 184 -25.78 -6.89 16.29
C ASP A 184 -25.09 -8.18 15.83
N LEU A 185 -23.80 -8.05 15.45
CA LEU A 185 -22.94 -9.15 15.00
C LEU A 185 -21.63 -9.16 15.79
N THR A 186 -21.14 -10.36 16.10
CA THR A 186 -19.86 -10.51 16.81
C THR A 186 -18.69 -10.54 15.83
N HIS A 187 -17.75 -9.61 16.00
CA HIS A 187 -16.56 -9.51 15.15
C HIS A 187 -15.49 -10.53 15.52
N VAL A 188 -15.05 -11.32 14.53
CA VAL A 188 -13.92 -12.25 14.64
C VAL A 188 -12.82 -11.82 13.67
N PRO A 189 -11.74 -11.18 14.17
CA PRO A 189 -10.64 -10.72 13.32
C PRO A 189 -9.66 -11.84 12.99
N TYR A 190 -9.33 -12.02 11.71
CA TYR A 190 -8.32 -12.96 11.21
C TYR A 190 -7.07 -12.23 10.71
N LYS A 191 -5.98 -12.98 10.53
CA LYS A 191 -4.74 -12.46 9.92
C LYS A 191 -4.79 -12.54 8.39
N GLY A 192 -5.85 -12.00 7.78
CA GLY A 192 -6.06 -12.00 6.33
C GLY A 192 -7.30 -12.80 5.89
N SER A 193 -7.59 -12.79 4.57
CA SER A 193 -8.79 -13.42 4.00
C SER A 193 -8.73 -14.94 3.96
N GLY A 194 -7.54 -15.55 3.83
CA GLY A 194 -7.40 -17.01 3.73
C GLY A 194 -8.01 -17.75 4.92
N PRO A 195 -7.49 -17.57 6.15
CA PRO A 195 -8.06 -18.22 7.34
C PRO A 195 -9.51 -17.82 7.61
N ALA A 196 -9.91 -16.56 7.37
CA ALA A 196 -11.29 -16.13 7.51
C ALA A 196 -12.24 -16.92 6.61
N MET A 197 -11.86 -17.14 5.35
CA MET A 197 -12.67 -17.89 4.39
C MET A 197 -12.81 -19.36 4.77
N GLN A 198 -11.75 -19.99 5.28
CA GLN A 198 -11.79 -21.39 5.73
C GLN A 198 -12.81 -21.59 6.86
N ASP A 199 -12.83 -20.70 7.85
CA ASP A 199 -13.75 -20.78 8.98
C ASP A 199 -15.20 -20.49 8.55
N VAL A 200 -15.42 -19.54 7.64
CA VAL A 200 -16.77 -19.31 7.07
C VAL A 200 -17.26 -20.52 6.29
N LEU A 201 -16.40 -21.18 5.50
CA LEU A 201 -16.75 -22.39 4.74
C LEU A 201 -17.03 -23.59 5.65
N SER A 202 -16.42 -23.64 6.83
CA SER A 202 -16.67 -24.68 7.83
C SER A 202 -17.89 -24.41 8.72
N GLY A 203 -18.53 -23.25 8.58
CA GLY A 203 -19.74 -22.88 9.32
C GLY A 203 -19.49 -22.25 10.70
N GLN A 204 -18.24 -21.82 10.97
CA GLN A 204 -17.91 -21.11 12.23
C GLN A 204 -18.48 -19.69 12.20
#